data_b9fd3ac7e8225e9d2774ae875538c891
#
_entry.id   b9fd3ac7e8225e9d2774ae875538c891
#
_cell.length_a   1.000
_cell.length_b   1.000
_cell.length_c   1.000
_cell.angle_alpha   90.00
_cell.angle_beta   90.00
_cell.angle_gamma   90.00
#
_symmetry.space_group_name_H-M   'P 1'
#
loop_
_entity.id
_entity.type
_entity.pdbx_description
1 polymer ?
#
loop_
_entity_poly.entity_id
_entity_poly.type
_entity_poly.pdbx_seq_one_letter_code
_entity_poly.pdbx_strand_id
1 'polypeptide(L)'
;MKKIKVLMAAGALAGAMATQGAAFELGVVAFQMSAETQARCANTVGAEAEKLGWTTQVLNSNGALETHASQLDNLIQKGVDAMILCMSKPVQFDAQFLAAKDAGIPVITISSGASPHTLFDVTPNEYVMASEAAIYLLGTINFEGNVLLQKFESNTGARIRGEVMDVVLKENPQVKVLGEHSMARTKSWQDDVRNGMSALILQNAGNVNGIWSSFDGQALIIDDILLEAGMKKGDVSLVSIDGGQEVYRRIKDPGSMMTATVAIPFEDMAAKAVDMMKQIAVDGKAKADLVPGPYLFIPATLVDKTNVDQFLK
;
A
#
# COMPACT_ATOMS: atom_id res chain seq x y z
N MET A 1 -15.77 -87.43 -24.92
CA MET A 1 -15.83 -86.11 -25.52
C MET A 1 -15.83 -85.06 -24.42
N LYS A 2 -14.65 -84.39 -24.14
CA LYS A 2 -14.46 -83.42 -23.07
C LYS A 2 -14.76 -82.01 -23.64
N LYS A 3 -15.72 -81.31 -23.04
CA LYS A 3 -16.01 -79.93 -23.39
C LYS A 3 -15.08 -78.98 -22.57
N ILE A 4 -14.25 -78.23 -23.30
CA ILE A 4 -13.40 -77.21 -22.73
C ILE A 4 -14.25 -75.92 -22.61
N LYS A 5 -14.40 -75.42 -21.38
CA LYS A 5 -14.98 -74.09 -21.11
C LYS A 5 -13.85 -73.09 -21.14
N VAL A 6 -13.89 -72.18 -22.09
CA VAL A 6 -13.03 -70.98 -22.12
C VAL A 6 -13.67 -69.90 -21.24
N LEU A 7 -12.99 -69.48 -20.16
CA LEU A 7 -13.35 -68.34 -19.34
C LEU A 7 -12.71 -67.13 -19.98
N MET A 8 -13.50 -66.22 -20.54
CA MET A 8 -13.03 -64.85 -20.87
C MET A 8 -13.07 -64.00 -19.61
N ALA A 9 -11.92 -63.58 -19.12
CA ALA A 9 -11.79 -62.56 -18.09
C ALA A 9 -11.82 -61.16 -18.78
N ALA A 10 -12.92 -60.47 -18.64
CA ALA A 10 -13.02 -59.05 -19.02
C ALA A 10 -12.38 -58.18 -17.91
N GLY A 11 -11.15 -57.72 -18.17
CA GLY A 11 -10.48 -56.76 -17.31
C GLY A 11 -11.09 -55.36 -17.54
N ALA A 12 -11.87 -54.86 -16.57
CA ALA A 12 -12.29 -53.49 -16.54
C ALA A 12 -11.11 -52.61 -16.09
N LEU A 13 -10.45 -51.91 -17.03
CA LEU A 13 -9.60 -50.77 -16.71
C LEU A 13 -10.52 -49.59 -16.29
N ALA A 14 -10.70 -49.42 -14.99
CA ALA A 14 -11.23 -48.16 -14.45
C ALA A 14 -10.14 -47.10 -14.55
N GLY A 15 -10.12 -46.36 -15.64
CA GLY A 15 -9.30 -45.16 -15.74
C GLY A 15 -9.79 -44.14 -14.71
N ALA A 16 -9.02 -43.91 -13.67
CA ALA A 16 -9.19 -42.77 -12.79
C ALA A 16 -8.90 -41.52 -13.63
N MET A 17 -9.96 -40.92 -14.21
CA MET A 17 -9.88 -39.55 -14.66
C MET A 17 -9.70 -38.69 -13.41
N ALA A 18 -8.47 -38.27 -13.12
CA ALA A 18 -8.20 -37.18 -12.23
C ALA A 18 -8.91 -35.96 -12.83
N THR A 19 -10.04 -35.56 -12.29
CA THR A 19 -10.60 -34.28 -12.56
C THR A 19 -9.58 -33.24 -12.09
N GLN A 20 -8.83 -32.63 -13.01
CA GLN A 20 -8.09 -31.41 -12.68
C GLN A 20 -9.15 -30.46 -12.15
N GLY A 21 -9.17 -30.25 -10.83
CA GLY A 21 -9.95 -29.20 -10.21
C GLY A 21 -9.62 -27.89 -10.93
N ALA A 22 -10.61 -27.06 -11.19
CA ALA A 22 -10.38 -25.72 -11.73
C ALA A 22 -9.33 -25.02 -10.85
N ALA A 23 -8.37 -24.36 -11.48
CA ALA A 23 -7.36 -23.60 -10.73
C ALA A 23 -8.07 -22.51 -9.93
N PHE A 24 -7.66 -22.30 -8.67
CA PHE A 24 -8.18 -21.26 -7.81
C PHE A 24 -8.03 -19.89 -8.49
N GLU A 25 -9.12 -19.16 -8.63
CA GLU A 25 -9.16 -17.87 -9.33
C GLU A 25 -9.16 -16.71 -8.33
N LEU A 26 -8.10 -15.87 -8.37
CA LEU A 26 -7.96 -14.69 -7.52
C LEU A 26 -8.18 -13.41 -8.32
N GLY A 27 -9.17 -12.62 -7.92
CA GLY A 27 -9.33 -11.23 -8.38
C GLY A 27 -8.40 -10.29 -7.60
N VAL A 28 -7.56 -9.53 -8.30
CA VAL A 28 -6.67 -8.52 -7.72
C VAL A 28 -7.04 -7.15 -8.28
N VAL A 29 -7.41 -6.20 -7.42
CA VAL A 29 -7.78 -4.85 -7.88
C VAL A 29 -6.95 -3.80 -7.16
N ALA A 30 -6.27 -2.94 -7.93
CA ALA A 30 -5.61 -1.75 -7.43
C ALA A 30 -6.39 -0.50 -7.83
N PHE A 31 -6.48 0.48 -6.92
CA PHE A 31 -7.23 1.70 -7.20
C PHE A 31 -6.53 2.57 -8.27
N GLN A 32 -5.18 2.73 -8.20
CA GLN A 32 -4.42 3.59 -9.12
C GLN A 32 -2.95 3.14 -9.24
N MET A 33 -2.65 2.29 -10.22
CA MET A 33 -1.29 1.74 -10.39
C MET A 33 -0.26 2.74 -10.98
N SER A 34 -0.66 3.97 -11.32
CA SER A 34 0.29 5.06 -11.58
C SER A 34 1.01 5.52 -10.29
N ALA A 35 0.49 5.17 -9.11
CA ALA A 35 1.21 5.28 -7.85
C ALA A 35 2.05 4.00 -7.66
N GLU A 36 3.37 4.15 -7.50
CA GLU A 36 4.33 3.04 -7.40
C GLU A 36 3.93 2.03 -6.31
N THR A 37 3.50 2.52 -5.15
CA THR A 37 3.09 1.69 -4.01
C THR A 37 1.95 0.74 -4.36
N GLN A 38 0.96 1.20 -5.13
CA GLN A 38 -0.16 0.37 -5.57
C GLN A 38 0.25 -0.63 -6.65
N ALA A 39 1.14 -0.24 -7.56
CA ALA A 39 1.69 -1.15 -8.55
C ALA A 39 2.52 -2.26 -7.88
N ARG A 40 3.38 -1.92 -6.91
CA ARG A 40 4.15 -2.90 -6.13
C ARG A 40 3.22 -3.89 -5.42
N CYS A 41 2.19 -3.39 -4.73
CA CYS A 41 1.21 -4.24 -4.06
C CYS A 41 0.55 -5.23 -5.04
N ALA A 42 -0.11 -4.74 -6.08
CA ALA A 42 -0.91 -5.57 -6.98
C ALA A 42 -0.05 -6.57 -7.78
N ASN A 43 1.13 -6.15 -8.26
CA ASN A 43 2.03 -7.01 -9.01
C ASN A 43 2.60 -8.12 -8.11
N THR A 44 2.92 -7.81 -6.85
CA THR A 44 3.41 -8.83 -5.91
C THR A 44 2.30 -9.80 -5.53
N VAL A 45 1.06 -9.34 -5.29
CA VAL A 45 -0.08 -10.25 -5.06
C VAL A 45 -0.23 -11.22 -6.24
N GLY A 46 -0.20 -10.72 -7.48
CA GLY A 46 -0.27 -11.57 -8.68
C GLY A 46 0.86 -12.60 -8.73
N ALA A 47 2.10 -12.16 -8.54
CA ALA A 47 3.27 -13.05 -8.59
C ALA A 47 3.27 -14.11 -7.47
N GLU A 48 2.86 -13.76 -6.25
CA GLU A 48 2.76 -14.72 -5.13
C GLU A 48 1.62 -15.73 -5.36
N ALA A 49 0.50 -15.32 -5.92
CA ALA A 49 -0.60 -16.22 -6.27
C ALA A 49 -0.20 -17.20 -7.39
N GLU A 50 0.52 -16.74 -8.41
CA GLU A 50 1.04 -17.59 -9.49
C GLU A 50 2.00 -18.69 -8.98
N LYS A 51 2.82 -18.40 -7.95
CA LYS A 51 3.67 -19.42 -7.30
C LYS A 51 2.85 -20.55 -6.66
N LEU A 52 1.60 -20.29 -6.28
CA LEU A 52 0.67 -21.28 -5.75
C LEU A 52 -0.10 -22.02 -6.86
N GLY A 53 0.13 -21.69 -8.13
CA GLY A 53 -0.61 -22.24 -9.27
C GLY A 53 -2.03 -21.65 -9.42
N TRP A 54 -2.30 -20.50 -8.81
CA TRP A 54 -3.57 -19.80 -8.94
C TRP A 54 -3.64 -19.01 -10.25
N THR A 55 -4.85 -18.89 -10.80
CA THR A 55 -5.10 -17.96 -11.89
C THR A 55 -5.41 -16.57 -11.32
N THR A 56 -4.75 -15.54 -11.83
CA THR A 56 -4.95 -14.17 -11.34
C THR A 56 -5.50 -13.26 -12.42
N GLN A 57 -6.37 -12.34 -12.01
CA GLN A 57 -6.82 -11.22 -12.81
C GLN A 57 -6.45 -9.91 -12.10
N VAL A 58 -5.36 -9.27 -12.55
CA VAL A 58 -4.90 -7.99 -11.98
C VAL A 58 -5.54 -6.82 -12.73
N LEU A 59 -6.32 -6.01 -12.02
CA LEU A 59 -7.10 -4.89 -12.55
C LEU A 59 -6.61 -3.57 -11.96
N ASN A 60 -6.58 -2.53 -12.82
CA ASN A 60 -6.26 -1.17 -12.43
C ASN A 60 -7.46 -0.27 -12.69
N SER A 61 -7.94 0.42 -11.66
CA SER A 61 -9.10 1.31 -11.78
C SER A 61 -8.74 2.73 -12.24
N ASN A 62 -7.45 3.02 -12.43
CA ASN A 62 -6.93 4.32 -12.87
C ASN A 62 -7.43 5.51 -12.04
N GLY A 63 -7.69 5.31 -10.75
CA GLY A 63 -8.18 6.32 -9.82
C GLY A 63 -9.66 6.67 -9.96
N ALA A 64 -10.41 5.92 -10.81
CA ALA A 64 -11.83 6.16 -11.04
C ALA A 64 -12.70 5.25 -10.16
N LEU A 65 -13.54 5.86 -9.32
CA LEU A 65 -14.42 5.14 -8.38
C LEU A 65 -15.41 4.23 -9.11
N GLU A 66 -16.03 4.73 -10.18
CA GLU A 66 -16.99 3.95 -10.99
C GLU A 66 -16.33 2.73 -11.64
N THR A 67 -15.13 2.90 -12.18
CA THR A 67 -14.36 1.79 -12.75
C THR A 67 -14.04 0.76 -11.69
N HIS A 68 -13.64 1.20 -10.49
CA HIS A 68 -13.33 0.30 -9.37
C HIS A 68 -14.55 -0.51 -8.95
N ALA A 69 -15.70 0.15 -8.75
CA ALA A 69 -16.97 -0.52 -8.43
C ALA A 69 -17.33 -1.55 -9.50
N SER A 70 -17.30 -1.17 -10.78
CA SER A 70 -17.61 -2.08 -11.90
C SER A 70 -16.67 -3.27 -11.98
N GLN A 71 -15.38 -3.09 -11.66
CA GLN A 71 -14.41 -4.19 -11.62
C GLN A 71 -14.74 -5.19 -10.49
N LEU A 72 -15.11 -4.69 -9.31
CA LEU A 72 -15.54 -5.53 -8.19
C LEU A 72 -16.83 -6.30 -8.55
N ASP A 73 -17.84 -5.62 -9.09
CA ASP A 73 -19.10 -6.24 -9.53
C ASP A 73 -18.86 -7.35 -10.57
N ASN A 74 -17.97 -7.12 -11.54
CA ASN A 74 -17.62 -8.10 -12.56
C ASN A 74 -16.93 -9.34 -11.96
N LEU A 75 -16.00 -9.17 -11.00
CA LEU A 75 -15.36 -10.29 -10.31
C LEU A 75 -16.37 -11.11 -9.49
N ILE A 76 -17.31 -10.43 -8.82
CA ILE A 76 -18.39 -11.07 -8.06
C ILE A 76 -19.31 -11.86 -9.00
N GLN A 77 -19.75 -11.25 -10.12
CA GLN A 77 -20.58 -11.92 -11.13
C GLN A 77 -19.88 -13.12 -11.78
N LYS A 78 -18.58 -13.02 -11.99
CA LYS A 78 -17.75 -14.12 -12.50
C LYS A 78 -17.65 -15.28 -11.51
N GLY A 79 -17.82 -15.02 -10.22
CA GLY A 79 -17.70 -16.01 -9.15
C GLY A 79 -16.27 -16.43 -8.90
N VAL A 80 -15.34 -15.45 -8.84
CA VAL A 80 -13.94 -15.74 -8.46
C VAL A 80 -13.89 -16.35 -7.05
N ASP A 81 -12.87 -17.18 -6.77
CA ASP A 81 -12.75 -17.86 -5.49
C ASP A 81 -12.39 -16.92 -4.33
N ALA A 82 -11.68 -15.81 -4.61
CA ALA A 82 -11.30 -14.80 -3.64
C ALA A 82 -10.94 -13.47 -4.30
N MET A 83 -10.85 -12.40 -3.48
CA MET A 83 -10.34 -11.10 -3.92
C MET A 83 -9.30 -10.55 -2.95
N ILE A 84 -8.22 -9.95 -3.48
CA ILE A 84 -7.25 -9.13 -2.73
C ILE A 84 -7.20 -7.74 -3.36
N LEU A 85 -7.40 -6.70 -2.53
CA LEU A 85 -7.57 -5.34 -3.00
C LEU A 85 -6.47 -4.44 -2.45
N CYS A 86 -5.73 -3.77 -3.34
CA CYS A 86 -4.66 -2.85 -2.99
C CYS A 86 -5.15 -1.41 -2.93
N MET A 87 -5.11 -0.80 -1.73
CA MET A 87 -5.49 0.59 -1.47
C MET A 87 -6.88 0.96 -1.97
N SER A 88 -7.78 -0.01 -1.96
CA SER A 88 -9.22 0.17 -2.14
C SER A 88 -9.79 0.95 -0.95
N LYS A 89 -10.88 1.69 -1.14
CA LYS A 89 -11.47 2.48 -0.06
C LYS A 89 -12.74 1.80 0.44
N PRO A 90 -12.71 1.05 1.56
CA PRO A 90 -13.84 0.23 1.99
C PRO A 90 -15.16 0.99 2.10
N VAL A 91 -15.13 2.18 2.70
CA VAL A 91 -16.34 3.01 2.91
C VAL A 91 -17.03 3.38 1.60
N GLN A 92 -16.27 3.50 0.49
CA GLN A 92 -16.82 3.86 -0.82
C GLN A 92 -17.36 2.65 -1.60
N PHE A 93 -16.93 1.43 -1.22
CA PHE A 93 -17.28 0.18 -1.90
C PHE A 93 -17.96 -0.83 -0.96
N ASP A 94 -18.57 -0.34 0.11
CA ASP A 94 -19.20 -1.18 1.13
C ASP A 94 -20.30 -2.09 0.55
N ALA A 95 -21.05 -1.58 -0.44
CA ALA A 95 -22.07 -2.36 -1.15
C ALA A 95 -21.45 -3.54 -1.92
N GLN A 96 -20.33 -3.35 -2.60
CA GLN A 96 -19.62 -4.42 -3.32
C GLN A 96 -19.00 -5.42 -2.34
N PHE A 97 -18.48 -4.97 -1.21
CA PHE A 97 -17.95 -5.88 -0.18
C PHE A 97 -19.06 -6.71 0.47
N LEU A 98 -20.23 -6.11 0.72
CA LEU A 98 -21.39 -6.86 1.18
C LEU A 98 -21.81 -7.90 0.13
N ALA A 99 -21.91 -7.51 -1.15
CA ALA A 99 -22.27 -8.43 -2.23
C ALA A 99 -21.28 -9.59 -2.37
N ALA A 100 -19.95 -9.33 -2.25
CA ALA A 100 -18.92 -10.37 -2.23
C ALA A 100 -19.11 -11.34 -1.06
N LYS A 101 -19.35 -10.80 0.15
CA LYS A 101 -19.62 -11.60 1.35
C LYS A 101 -20.86 -12.47 1.19
N ASP A 102 -21.96 -11.92 0.64
CA ASP A 102 -23.20 -12.66 0.40
C ASP A 102 -23.03 -13.74 -0.67
N ALA A 103 -22.13 -13.52 -1.64
CA ALA A 103 -21.75 -14.51 -2.64
C ALA A 103 -20.75 -15.55 -2.10
N GLY A 104 -20.28 -15.43 -0.84
CA GLY A 104 -19.30 -16.32 -0.23
C GLY A 104 -17.86 -16.10 -0.73
N ILE A 105 -17.56 -14.98 -1.39
CA ILE A 105 -16.24 -14.64 -1.90
C ILE A 105 -15.46 -13.88 -0.81
N PRO A 106 -14.40 -14.50 -0.22
CA PRO A 106 -13.58 -13.85 0.80
C PRO A 106 -12.76 -12.68 0.20
N VAL A 107 -12.72 -11.57 0.94
CA VAL A 107 -11.99 -10.36 0.56
C VAL A 107 -10.97 -10.01 1.62
N ILE A 108 -9.71 -9.87 1.23
CA ILE A 108 -8.63 -9.24 2.03
C ILE A 108 -8.28 -7.91 1.37
N THR A 109 -8.09 -6.89 2.18
CA THR A 109 -7.60 -5.59 1.70
C THR A 109 -6.16 -5.34 2.16
N ILE A 110 -5.42 -4.50 1.44
CA ILE A 110 -4.06 -4.08 1.78
C ILE A 110 -4.02 -2.56 1.79
N SER A 111 -3.63 -1.95 2.93
CA SER A 111 -3.56 -0.49 3.14
C SER A 111 -4.82 0.25 2.69
N SER A 112 -5.97 -0.30 3.00
CA SER A 112 -7.27 0.19 2.55
C SER A 112 -8.15 0.66 3.71
N GLY A 113 -7.94 0.11 4.90
CA GLY A 113 -8.81 0.19 6.04
C GLY A 113 -9.78 -0.99 6.12
N ALA A 114 -10.28 -1.28 7.31
CA ALA A 114 -11.18 -2.39 7.56
C ALA A 114 -12.63 -2.07 7.13
N SER A 115 -13.35 -3.11 6.71
CA SER A 115 -14.79 -3.13 6.53
C SER A 115 -15.39 -4.32 7.29
N PRO A 116 -16.63 -4.25 7.79
CA PRO A 116 -17.31 -5.40 8.40
C PRO A 116 -17.63 -6.51 7.39
N HIS A 117 -17.44 -6.25 6.11
CA HIS A 117 -17.73 -7.17 5.01
C HIS A 117 -16.46 -7.78 4.40
N THR A 118 -15.26 -7.35 4.82
CA THR A 118 -13.98 -7.96 4.45
C THR A 118 -13.43 -8.82 5.59
N LEU A 119 -12.50 -9.73 5.29
CA LEU A 119 -11.88 -10.55 6.33
C LEU A 119 -11.06 -9.68 7.28
N PHE A 120 -10.12 -8.93 6.75
CA PHE A 120 -9.27 -7.95 7.45
C PHE A 120 -8.48 -7.13 6.44
N ASP A 121 -7.85 -6.06 6.94
CA ASP A 121 -6.88 -5.25 6.20
C ASP A 121 -5.46 -5.57 6.64
N VAL A 122 -4.57 -5.88 5.68
CA VAL A 122 -3.12 -6.01 5.92
C VAL A 122 -2.51 -4.64 5.77
N THR A 123 -1.99 -4.07 6.85
CA THR A 123 -1.61 -2.65 6.87
C THR A 123 -0.45 -2.40 7.82
N PRO A 124 0.37 -1.35 7.60
CA PRO A 124 1.23 -0.85 8.67
C PRO A 124 0.38 -0.17 9.73
N ASN A 125 0.96 0.04 10.91
CA ASN A 125 0.31 0.89 11.90
C ASN A 125 0.58 2.36 11.57
N GLU A 126 -0.40 3.03 10.95
CA GLU A 126 -0.28 4.43 10.48
C GLU A 126 0.12 5.39 11.61
N TYR A 127 -0.37 5.16 12.83
CA TYR A 127 -0.05 6.01 13.98
C TYR A 127 1.41 5.87 14.42
N VAL A 128 1.92 4.63 14.46
CA VAL A 128 3.31 4.36 14.85
C VAL A 128 4.28 4.94 13.84
N MET A 129 4.11 4.62 12.55
CA MET A 129 5.04 5.11 11.53
C MET A 129 4.94 6.63 11.32
N ALA A 130 3.74 7.21 11.47
CA ALA A 130 3.59 8.67 11.40
C ALA A 130 4.31 9.37 12.55
N SER A 131 4.22 8.82 13.76
CA SER A 131 4.96 9.32 14.93
C SER A 131 6.47 9.20 14.72
N GLU A 132 6.94 8.07 14.17
CA GLU A 132 8.35 7.83 13.86
C GLU A 132 8.89 8.87 12.86
N ALA A 133 8.17 9.12 11.75
CA ALA A 133 8.54 10.12 10.76
C ALA A 133 8.55 11.55 11.35
N ALA A 134 7.52 11.89 12.15
CA ALA A 134 7.42 13.21 12.77
C ALA A 134 8.55 13.46 13.76
N ILE A 135 8.80 12.53 14.70
CA ILE A 135 9.85 12.66 15.72
C ILE A 135 11.24 12.65 15.06
N TYR A 136 11.43 11.85 14.01
CA TYR A 136 12.68 11.88 13.25
C TYR A 136 12.93 13.24 12.63
N LEU A 137 11.93 13.84 11.94
CA LEU A 137 12.07 15.19 11.38
C LEU A 137 12.44 16.20 12.47
N LEU A 138 11.68 16.22 13.59
CA LEU A 138 11.95 17.17 14.68
C LEU A 138 13.36 16.95 15.28
N GLY A 139 13.80 15.70 15.37
CA GLY A 139 15.16 15.36 15.82
C GLY A 139 16.25 15.93 14.90
N THR A 140 16.04 15.94 13.58
CA THR A 140 17.02 16.50 12.62
C THR A 140 17.18 18.02 12.73
N ILE A 141 16.17 18.71 13.26
CA ILE A 141 16.17 20.17 13.50
C ILE A 141 16.29 20.53 14.98
N ASN A 142 16.73 19.57 15.83
CA ASN A 142 16.90 19.74 17.28
C ASN A 142 15.64 20.19 18.03
N PHE A 143 14.45 19.81 17.57
CA PHE A 143 13.15 20.18 18.13
C PHE A 143 12.90 21.71 18.18
N GLU A 144 13.53 22.46 17.31
CA GLU A 144 13.29 23.90 17.19
C GLU A 144 13.42 24.34 15.71
N GLY A 145 12.84 25.50 15.37
CA GLY A 145 12.91 26.03 14.00
C GLY A 145 11.57 25.97 13.26
N ASN A 146 11.63 26.01 11.94
CA ASN A 146 10.48 26.22 11.09
C ASN A 146 10.27 25.06 10.12
N VAL A 147 9.02 24.62 9.97
CA VAL A 147 8.66 23.52 9.08
C VAL A 147 7.55 23.91 8.11
N LEU A 148 7.54 23.25 6.95
CA LEU A 148 6.40 23.21 6.02
C LEU A 148 5.78 21.80 6.02
N LEU A 149 4.47 21.73 5.81
CA LEU A 149 3.74 20.47 5.79
C LEU A 149 3.09 20.24 4.44
N GLN A 150 3.33 19.06 3.85
CA GLN A 150 2.61 18.58 2.68
C GLN A 150 1.68 17.44 3.08
N LYS A 151 0.39 17.71 3.13
CA LYS A 151 -0.67 16.80 3.59
C LYS A 151 -1.46 16.19 2.44
N PHE A 152 -2.26 15.17 2.76
CA PHE A 152 -3.24 14.57 1.85
C PHE A 152 -4.46 14.06 2.61
N GLU A 153 -5.47 14.91 2.74
CA GLU A 153 -6.67 14.66 3.56
C GLU A 153 -7.64 13.63 2.96
N SER A 154 -7.67 13.49 1.63
CA SER A 154 -8.60 12.61 0.94
C SER A 154 -8.27 11.11 1.01
N ASN A 155 -7.15 10.74 1.64
CA ASN A 155 -6.76 9.35 1.88
C ASN A 155 -6.69 9.09 3.38
N THR A 156 -7.34 8.04 3.88
CA THR A 156 -7.42 7.77 5.32
C THR A 156 -6.05 7.60 5.98
N GLY A 157 -5.15 6.81 5.40
CA GLY A 157 -3.80 6.62 5.94
C GLY A 157 -3.00 7.92 5.97
N ALA A 158 -2.96 8.64 4.84
CA ALA A 158 -2.24 9.91 4.73
C ALA A 158 -2.83 10.99 5.65
N ARG A 159 -4.16 11.01 5.85
CA ARG A 159 -4.80 11.91 6.82
C ARG A 159 -4.38 11.58 8.25
N ILE A 160 -4.41 10.32 8.66
CA ILE A 160 -3.93 9.88 9.98
C ILE A 160 -2.49 10.33 10.19
N ARG A 161 -1.63 10.18 9.18
CA ARG A 161 -0.23 10.65 9.25
C ARG A 161 -0.14 12.15 9.50
N GLY A 162 -0.97 12.95 8.84
CA GLY A 162 -1.05 14.41 9.04
C GLY A 162 -1.56 14.77 10.42
N GLU A 163 -2.64 14.15 10.89
CA GLU A 163 -3.19 14.36 12.24
C GLU A 163 -2.18 14.02 13.34
N VAL A 164 -1.41 12.95 13.20
CA VAL A 164 -0.32 12.59 14.12
C VAL A 164 0.78 13.66 14.10
N MET A 165 1.17 14.15 12.92
CA MET A 165 2.14 15.25 12.82
C MET A 165 1.65 16.51 13.56
N ASP A 166 0.36 16.86 13.43
CA ASP A 166 -0.23 18.01 14.14
C ASP A 166 -0.18 17.82 15.66
N VAL A 167 -0.45 16.62 16.16
CA VAL A 167 -0.33 16.30 17.60
C VAL A 167 1.11 16.45 18.08
N VAL A 168 2.08 15.91 17.33
CA VAL A 168 3.50 16.02 17.68
C VAL A 168 3.95 17.48 17.70
N LEU A 169 3.53 18.30 16.71
CA LEU A 169 3.86 19.73 16.67
C LEU A 169 3.23 20.51 17.81
N LYS A 170 2.00 20.19 18.21
CA LYS A 170 1.32 20.81 19.34
C LYS A 170 2.09 20.63 20.66
N GLU A 171 2.69 19.45 20.85
CA GLU A 171 3.50 19.17 22.03
C GLU A 171 4.95 19.71 21.93
N ASN A 172 5.34 20.26 20.76
CA ASN A 172 6.66 20.85 20.50
C ASN A 172 6.54 22.29 19.98
N PRO A 173 6.06 23.26 20.80
CA PRO A 173 5.71 24.61 20.36
C PRO A 173 6.91 25.46 19.91
N GLN A 174 8.15 24.99 20.11
CA GLN A 174 9.38 25.59 19.59
C GLN A 174 9.52 25.41 18.07
N VAL A 175 8.85 24.39 17.51
CA VAL A 175 8.77 24.16 16.06
C VAL A 175 7.57 24.93 15.50
N LYS A 176 7.83 25.83 14.54
CA LYS A 176 6.80 26.69 13.95
C LYS A 176 6.40 26.14 12.58
N VAL A 177 5.11 25.97 12.34
CA VAL A 177 4.58 25.70 11.01
C VAL A 177 4.45 27.02 10.25
N LEU A 178 5.27 27.22 9.22
CA LEU A 178 5.22 28.42 8.37
C LEU A 178 4.12 28.33 7.31
N GLY A 179 3.68 27.13 6.98
CA GLY A 179 2.59 26.90 6.04
C GLY A 179 2.37 25.42 5.79
N GLU A 180 1.18 25.14 5.28
CA GLU A 180 0.80 23.78 4.87
C GLU A 180 0.08 23.80 3.52
N HIS A 181 0.26 22.75 2.75
CA HIS A 181 -0.49 22.48 1.53
C HIS A 181 -1.14 21.11 1.65
N SER A 182 -2.42 21.00 1.31
CA SER A 182 -3.13 19.74 1.24
C SER A 182 -3.41 19.36 -0.21
N MET A 183 -2.81 18.27 -0.66
CA MET A 183 -2.93 17.78 -2.03
C MET A 183 -4.37 17.52 -2.43
N ALA A 184 -4.78 18.09 -3.56
CA ALA A 184 -6.07 17.77 -4.17
C ALA A 184 -6.04 16.40 -4.85
N ARG A 185 -7.14 15.65 -4.71
CA ARG A 185 -7.31 14.36 -5.41
C ARG A 185 -7.75 14.59 -6.85
N THR A 186 -6.79 14.78 -7.74
CA THR A 186 -6.99 14.97 -9.18
C THR A 186 -6.08 14.07 -10.00
N LYS A 187 -6.30 14.01 -11.32
CA LYS A 187 -5.38 13.31 -12.24
C LYS A 187 -4.02 13.99 -12.33
N SER A 188 -3.96 15.31 -12.11
CA SER A 188 -2.77 16.16 -12.09
C SER A 188 -2.32 16.51 -10.68
N TRP A 189 -2.40 15.57 -9.74
CA TRP A 189 -2.01 15.79 -8.35
C TRP A 189 -0.53 16.21 -8.21
N GLN A 190 0.34 15.78 -9.13
CA GLN A 190 1.75 16.19 -9.14
C GLN A 190 1.90 17.69 -9.37
N ASP A 191 1.14 18.26 -10.31
CA ASP A 191 1.14 19.69 -10.58
C ASP A 191 0.58 20.49 -9.39
N ASP A 192 -0.45 19.96 -8.73
CA ASP A 192 -1.03 20.55 -7.52
C ASP A 192 0.01 20.65 -6.39
N VAL A 193 0.73 19.55 -6.11
CA VAL A 193 1.82 19.54 -5.12
C VAL A 193 2.94 20.49 -5.52
N ARG A 194 3.39 20.45 -6.78
CA ARG A 194 4.45 21.33 -7.28
C ARG A 194 4.08 22.81 -7.10
N ASN A 195 2.89 23.22 -7.52
CA ASN A 195 2.44 24.59 -7.43
C ASN A 195 2.29 25.07 -5.98
N GLY A 196 1.63 24.25 -5.13
CA GLY A 196 1.42 24.60 -3.72
C GLY A 196 2.72 24.70 -2.94
N MET A 197 3.60 23.71 -3.09
CA MET A 197 4.86 23.69 -2.35
C MET A 197 5.88 24.68 -2.88
N SER A 198 5.94 24.94 -4.21
CA SER A 198 6.80 26.00 -4.76
C SER A 198 6.43 27.38 -4.19
N ALA A 199 5.13 27.65 -4.08
CA ALA A 199 4.66 28.92 -3.49
C ALA A 199 5.09 29.05 -2.01
N LEU A 200 4.91 28.00 -1.21
CA LEU A 200 5.29 27.99 0.21
C LEU A 200 6.80 28.11 0.41
N ILE A 201 7.61 27.38 -0.37
CA ILE A 201 9.06 27.40 -0.31
C ILE A 201 9.58 28.80 -0.69
N LEU A 202 9.05 29.39 -1.77
CA LEU A 202 9.44 30.73 -2.20
C LEU A 202 9.05 31.81 -1.16
N GLN A 203 7.83 31.74 -0.61
CA GLN A 203 7.36 32.67 0.41
C GLN A 203 8.21 32.66 1.69
N ASN A 204 8.78 31.50 2.02
CA ASN A 204 9.54 31.27 3.24
C ASN A 204 11.04 31.04 2.97
N ALA A 205 11.57 31.50 1.85
CA ALA A 205 12.94 31.26 1.42
C ALA A 205 13.96 31.64 2.53
N GLY A 206 14.87 30.74 2.83
CA GLY A 206 15.90 30.90 3.86
C GLY A 206 15.43 30.73 5.32
N ASN A 207 14.13 30.46 5.55
CA ASN A 207 13.57 30.30 6.89
C ASN A 207 13.05 28.89 7.18
N VAL A 208 13.10 27.95 6.23
CA VAL A 208 12.61 26.56 6.38
C VAL A 208 13.74 25.67 6.84
N ASN A 209 13.57 24.96 7.94
CA ASN A 209 14.53 23.98 8.47
C ASN A 209 14.12 22.55 8.13
N GLY A 210 12.82 22.27 8.07
CA GLY A 210 12.31 20.96 7.78
C GLY A 210 11.03 20.95 6.94
N ILE A 211 10.84 19.89 6.18
CA ILE A 211 9.59 19.65 5.44
C ILE A 211 9.13 18.24 5.74
N TRP A 212 7.88 18.10 6.14
CA TRP A 212 7.21 16.83 6.28
C TRP A 212 6.27 16.59 5.12
N SER A 213 6.28 15.39 4.57
CA SER A 213 5.38 14.97 3.50
C SER A 213 4.64 13.69 3.85
N SER A 214 3.35 13.64 3.61
CA SER A 214 2.52 12.49 3.97
C SER A 214 2.85 11.21 3.21
N PHE A 215 3.53 11.30 2.05
CA PHE A 215 4.06 10.15 1.31
C PHE A 215 5.18 10.54 0.33
N ASP A 216 5.97 9.54 -0.08
CA ASP A 216 7.19 9.72 -0.88
C ASP A 216 6.98 10.39 -2.23
N GLY A 217 5.89 10.08 -2.94
CA GLY A 217 5.63 10.69 -4.23
C GLY A 217 5.52 12.22 -4.19
N GLN A 218 5.02 12.78 -3.08
CA GLN A 218 5.01 14.24 -2.85
C GLN A 218 6.41 14.74 -2.51
N ALA A 219 7.14 13.99 -1.66
CA ALA A 219 8.47 14.37 -1.22
C ALA A 219 9.47 14.44 -2.38
N LEU A 220 9.40 13.54 -3.35
CA LEU A 220 10.25 13.57 -4.55
C LEU A 220 10.03 14.86 -5.36
N ILE A 221 8.77 15.31 -5.50
CA ILE A 221 8.45 16.58 -6.16
C ILE A 221 9.01 17.77 -5.37
N ILE A 222 8.90 17.72 -4.03
CA ILE A 222 9.44 18.77 -3.16
C ILE A 222 10.96 18.82 -3.22
N ASP A 223 11.63 17.67 -3.24
CA ASP A 223 13.08 17.59 -3.40
C ASP A 223 13.54 18.23 -4.73
N ASP A 224 12.84 17.94 -5.84
CA ASP A 224 13.10 18.58 -7.13
C ASP A 224 12.95 20.12 -7.05
N ILE A 225 11.90 20.64 -6.38
CA ILE A 225 11.71 22.09 -6.19
C ILE A 225 12.87 22.70 -5.40
N LEU A 226 13.30 22.04 -4.32
CA LEU A 226 14.41 22.52 -3.50
C LEU A 226 15.74 22.53 -4.28
N LEU A 227 16.00 21.51 -5.09
CA LEU A 227 17.14 21.43 -6.00
C LEU A 227 17.11 22.53 -7.06
N GLU A 228 15.96 22.77 -7.70
CA GLU A 228 15.74 23.85 -8.67
C GLU A 228 15.95 25.25 -8.04
N ALA A 229 15.65 25.39 -6.74
CA ALA A 229 15.92 26.60 -5.96
C ALA A 229 17.40 26.75 -5.56
N GLY A 230 18.27 25.81 -5.93
CA GLY A 230 19.70 25.82 -5.64
C GLY A 230 20.09 25.44 -4.22
N MET A 231 19.18 24.82 -3.47
CA MET A 231 19.45 24.34 -2.10
C MET A 231 20.39 23.12 -2.13
N LYS A 232 21.10 22.91 -1.03
CA LYS A 232 22.06 21.84 -0.85
C LYS A 232 21.68 20.96 0.32
N LYS A 233 22.16 19.72 0.30
CA LYS A 233 21.94 18.78 1.40
C LYS A 233 22.36 19.38 2.74
N GLY A 234 21.43 19.35 3.69
CA GLY A 234 21.61 19.93 5.02
C GLY A 234 20.98 21.32 5.19
N ASP A 235 20.59 21.99 4.10
CA ASP A 235 19.87 23.28 4.20
C ASP A 235 18.43 23.05 4.74
N VAL A 236 17.79 21.97 4.31
CA VAL A 236 16.45 21.54 4.74
C VAL A 236 16.44 20.04 4.97
N SER A 237 15.77 19.58 6.02
CA SER A 237 15.50 18.16 6.25
C SER A 237 14.14 17.79 5.67
N LEU A 238 14.09 16.89 4.68
CA LEU A 238 12.87 16.42 4.05
C LEU A 238 12.59 14.97 4.46
N VAL A 239 11.45 14.72 5.13
CA VAL A 239 11.05 13.42 5.64
C VAL A 239 9.68 13.04 5.10
N SER A 240 9.50 11.77 4.75
CA SER A 240 8.27 11.24 4.18
C SER A 240 7.99 9.80 4.64
N ILE A 241 7.00 9.17 4.03
CA ILE A 241 6.54 7.82 4.35
C ILE A 241 6.22 7.10 3.03
N ASP A 242 6.49 5.86 2.90
CA ASP A 242 6.11 4.76 1.99
C ASP A 242 7.30 3.85 1.66
N GLY A 243 8.48 4.39 1.36
CA GLY A 243 9.63 3.63 0.89
C GLY A 243 9.53 3.22 -0.59
N GLY A 244 10.62 3.39 -1.32
CA GLY A 244 10.73 3.01 -2.73
C GLY A 244 12.14 3.24 -3.27
N GLN A 245 12.47 2.61 -4.40
CA GLN A 245 13.85 2.67 -4.91
C GLN A 245 14.32 4.09 -5.21
N GLU A 246 13.43 4.96 -5.73
CA GLU A 246 13.80 6.35 -6.02
C GLU A 246 14.07 7.15 -4.75
N VAL A 247 13.22 7.05 -3.73
CA VAL A 247 13.44 7.78 -2.48
C VAL A 247 14.69 7.27 -1.76
N TYR A 248 15.01 5.97 -1.83
CA TYR A 248 16.25 5.43 -1.26
C TYR A 248 17.49 5.99 -1.96
N ARG A 249 17.46 6.12 -3.32
CA ARG A 249 18.55 6.79 -4.06
C ARG A 249 18.71 8.24 -3.63
N ARG A 250 17.59 8.98 -3.45
CA ARG A 250 17.61 10.36 -2.98
C ARG A 250 18.16 10.50 -1.57
N ILE A 251 17.80 9.61 -0.64
CA ILE A 251 18.39 9.59 0.73
C ILE A 251 19.91 9.42 0.67
N LYS A 252 20.40 8.57 -0.23
CA LYS A 252 21.83 8.32 -0.42
C LYS A 252 22.54 9.44 -1.17
N ASP A 253 21.86 10.16 -2.06
CA ASP A 253 22.44 11.21 -2.89
C ASP A 253 22.88 12.42 -2.03
N PRO A 254 24.14 12.82 -2.09
CA PRO A 254 24.64 14.00 -1.37
C PRO A 254 24.04 15.32 -1.89
N GLY A 255 23.40 15.34 -3.05
CA GLY A 255 22.71 16.51 -3.61
C GLY A 255 21.30 16.70 -3.07
N SER A 256 20.59 15.63 -2.76
CA SER A 256 19.16 15.63 -2.37
C SER A 256 18.92 16.08 -0.93
N MET A 257 17.80 16.75 -0.68
CA MET A 257 17.32 17.12 0.66
C MET A 257 16.61 15.96 1.38
N MET A 258 16.29 14.86 0.67
CA MET A 258 15.69 13.68 1.30
C MET A 258 16.57 13.16 2.43
N THR A 259 16.02 13.18 3.66
CA THR A 259 16.73 12.78 4.87
C THR A 259 16.32 11.38 5.33
N ALA A 260 15.03 11.07 5.28
CA ALA A 260 14.49 9.76 5.64
C ALA A 260 13.11 9.52 5.03
N THR A 261 12.75 8.25 4.99
CA THR A 261 11.37 7.79 4.79
C THR A 261 11.05 6.67 5.77
N VAL A 262 9.78 6.53 6.19
CA VAL A 262 9.33 5.33 6.88
C VAL A 262 8.82 4.35 5.84
N ALA A 263 9.61 3.33 5.56
CA ALA A 263 9.37 2.37 4.49
C ALA A 263 8.28 1.34 4.87
N ILE A 264 7.24 1.27 4.07
CA ILE A 264 6.18 0.28 4.16
C ILE A 264 6.59 -0.95 3.35
N PRO A 265 6.59 -2.15 3.93
CA PRO A 265 6.98 -3.37 3.22
C PRO A 265 5.82 -3.90 2.37
N PHE A 266 5.45 -3.21 1.30
CA PHE A 266 4.30 -3.56 0.45
C PHE A 266 4.40 -4.97 -0.13
N GLU A 267 5.60 -5.43 -0.46
CA GLU A 267 5.84 -6.78 -0.96
C GLU A 267 5.55 -7.85 0.11
N ASP A 268 6.02 -7.62 1.34
CA ASP A 268 5.77 -8.56 2.46
C ASP A 268 4.29 -8.57 2.84
N MET A 269 3.63 -7.40 2.79
CA MET A 269 2.19 -7.29 3.03
C MET A 269 1.39 -8.04 1.97
N ALA A 270 1.78 -7.92 0.69
CA ALA A 270 1.16 -8.64 -0.41
C ALA A 270 1.35 -10.15 -0.30
N ALA A 271 2.57 -10.61 -0.04
CA ALA A 271 2.89 -12.02 0.18
C ALA A 271 2.10 -12.57 1.39
N LYS A 272 2.03 -11.80 2.47
CA LYS A 272 1.27 -12.19 3.66
C LYS A 272 -0.23 -12.27 3.40
N ALA A 273 -0.80 -11.35 2.61
CA ALA A 273 -2.21 -11.40 2.22
C ALA A 273 -2.54 -12.66 1.40
N VAL A 274 -1.66 -13.05 0.46
CA VAL A 274 -1.82 -14.28 -0.33
C VAL A 274 -1.70 -15.53 0.55
N ASP A 275 -0.70 -15.59 1.44
CA ASP A 275 -0.54 -16.68 2.41
C ASP A 275 -1.78 -16.84 3.31
N MET A 276 -2.30 -15.72 3.84
CA MET A 276 -3.51 -15.75 4.67
C MET A 276 -4.74 -16.15 3.86
N MET A 277 -4.88 -15.67 2.62
CA MET A 277 -5.97 -16.10 1.74
C MET A 277 -5.92 -17.59 1.47
N LYS A 278 -4.74 -18.14 1.20
CA LYS A 278 -4.54 -19.59 1.04
C LYS A 278 -5.00 -20.35 2.29
N GLN A 279 -4.54 -19.93 3.46
CA GLN A 279 -4.87 -20.60 4.72
C GLN A 279 -6.38 -20.59 5.00
N ILE A 280 -7.08 -19.50 4.65
CA ILE A 280 -8.53 -19.37 4.90
C ILE A 280 -9.34 -20.05 3.80
N ALA A 281 -9.11 -19.70 2.53
CA ALA A 281 -9.99 -20.10 1.43
C ALA A 281 -9.66 -21.50 0.90
N VAL A 282 -8.40 -21.96 0.99
CA VAL A 282 -7.98 -23.27 0.47
C VAL A 282 -7.82 -24.30 1.60
N ASP A 283 -7.08 -23.92 2.66
CA ASP A 283 -6.78 -24.83 3.77
C ASP A 283 -7.92 -24.90 4.81
N GLY A 284 -8.95 -24.05 4.69
CA GLY A 284 -10.15 -24.06 5.53
C GLY A 284 -9.94 -23.63 6.97
N LYS A 285 -8.85 -22.89 7.27
CA LYS A 285 -8.59 -22.40 8.62
C LYS A 285 -9.55 -21.27 8.99
N ALA A 286 -9.97 -21.24 10.24
CA ALA A 286 -10.83 -20.15 10.71
C ALA A 286 -10.05 -18.83 10.75
N LYS A 287 -10.65 -17.77 10.20
CA LYS A 287 -10.08 -16.40 10.20
C LYS A 287 -9.71 -15.95 11.62
N ALA A 288 -10.55 -16.26 12.61
CA ALA A 288 -10.34 -15.84 14.00
C ALA A 288 -9.08 -16.43 14.64
N ASP A 289 -8.63 -17.62 14.20
CA ASP A 289 -7.42 -18.27 14.69
C ASP A 289 -6.14 -17.64 14.10
N LEU A 290 -6.26 -17.01 12.93
CA LEU A 290 -5.13 -16.41 12.21
C LEU A 290 -5.03 -14.90 12.46
N VAL A 291 -6.16 -14.19 12.36
CA VAL A 291 -6.25 -12.74 12.54
C VAL A 291 -7.52 -12.42 13.35
N PRO A 292 -7.43 -12.32 14.68
CA PRO A 292 -8.61 -12.11 15.55
C PRO A 292 -9.35 -10.80 15.25
N GLY A 293 -8.58 -9.72 14.96
CA GLY A 293 -9.10 -8.37 14.73
C GLY A 293 -9.40 -8.05 13.26
N PRO A 294 -9.76 -6.79 12.98
CA PRO A 294 -9.98 -6.31 11.61
C PRO A 294 -8.69 -5.93 10.88
N TYR A 295 -7.53 -5.97 11.56
CA TYR A 295 -6.23 -5.58 11.00
C TYR A 295 -5.17 -6.64 11.26
N LEU A 296 -4.35 -6.89 10.24
CA LEU A 296 -3.08 -7.58 10.37
C LEU A 296 -1.96 -6.56 10.17
N PHE A 297 -1.30 -6.18 11.25
CA PHE A 297 -0.25 -5.17 11.20
C PHE A 297 1.10 -5.78 10.79
N ILE A 298 1.72 -5.19 9.78
CA ILE A 298 3.08 -5.47 9.34
C ILE A 298 3.95 -4.25 9.67
N PRO A 299 5.05 -4.41 10.42
CA PRO A 299 5.89 -3.28 10.82
C PRO A 299 6.51 -2.56 9.62
N ALA A 300 6.47 -1.23 9.63
CA ALA A 300 7.27 -0.38 8.74
C ALA A 300 8.66 -0.14 9.34
N THR A 301 9.58 0.38 8.56
CA THR A 301 10.98 0.62 8.98
C THR A 301 11.41 2.03 8.61
N LEU A 302 11.94 2.79 9.55
CA LEU A 302 12.60 4.06 9.26
C LEU A 302 13.88 3.79 8.46
N VAL A 303 13.99 4.44 7.30
CA VAL A 303 15.14 4.35 6.41
C VAL A 303 15.77 5.73 6.26
N ASP A 304 17.04 5.83 6.66
CA ASP A 304 17.85 7.01 6.54
C ASP A 304 19.26 6.67 5.99
N LYS A 305 20.18 7.62 5.99
CA LYS A 305 21.54 7.43 5.50
C LYS A 305 22.32 6.30 6.19
N THR A 306 21.91 5.86 7.38
CA THR A 306 22.65 4.84 8.16
C THR A 306 22.30 3.41 7.74
N ASN A 307 21.12 3.20 7.13
CA ASN A 307 20.64 1.87 6.77
C ASN A 307 20.13 1.75 5.31
N VAL A 308 20.05 2.85 4.56
CA VAL A 308 19.47 2.88 3.21
C VAL A 308 20.11 1.89 2.23
N ASP A 309 21.40 1.54 2.41
CA ASP A 309 22.09 0.57 1.58
C ASP A 309 21.49 -0.83 1.63
N GLN A 310 20.77 -1.17 2.68
CA GLN A 310 20.06 -2.45 2.84
C GLN A 310 18.77 -2.52 2.00
N PHE A 311 18.26 -1.36 1.55
CA PHE A 311 16.99 -1.22 0.82
C PHE A 311 17.19 -0.97 -0.68
N LEU A 312 18.41 -0.60 -1.10
CA LEU A 312 18.75 -0.41 -2.52
C LEU A 312 18.89 -1.75 -3.24
N LYS A 313 18.26 -1.80 -4.45
CA LYS A 313 18.33 -2.97 -5.34
C LYS A 313 19.06 -2.63 -6.62
#